data_22966c61f90dea5cb28cda224cd9527c
#
_entry.id   22966c61f90dea5cb28cda224cd9527c
#
_cell.length_a   1.000
_cell.length_b   1.000
_cell.length_c   1.000
_cell.angle_alpha   90.00
_cell.angle_beta   90.00
_cell.angle_gamma   90.00
#
_symmetry.space_group_name_H-M   'P 1'
#
loop_
_entity.id
_entity.type
_entity.pdbx_description
1 polymer ?
#
loop_
_entity_poly.entity_id
_entity_poly.type
_entity_poly.pdbx_seq_one_letter_code
_entity_poly.pdbx_strand_id
1 'polypeptide(L)'
;MHDGRRRDVLKAVAVTAASALAGFAPGVDAEDRAIRSRPLMTVRISAATRQTFGPVPHGTRTFVPVSGGNFEGPRLRGRIVPGGGDWLLLRSDGVLELDLRITLETDDHALIYMTFQGLRHGPPDVIAALGRGEVVDPARYYFRTLPRFETSAERYAFLNRIITVGSGEARPDGAIHRIEEIL
;
A
#
# COMPACT_ATOMS: atom_id res chain seq x y z
N MET A 1 42.26 -43.28 70.42
CA MET A 1 43.26 -44.16 69.75
C MET A 1 42.96 -44.09 68.27
N HIS A 2 43.94 -43.62 67.46
CA HIS A 2 44.11 -43.63 66.00
C HIS A 2 43.07 -42.85 65.15
N ASP A 3 43.37 -41.70 64.67
CA ASP A 3 44.29 -41.23 63.60
C ASP A 3 43.91 -41.81 62.24
N GLY A 4 43.74 -40.95 61.32
CA GLY A 4 43.44 -41.27 59.87
C GLY A 4 43.19 -40.05 59.05
N ARG A 5 44.16 -39.19 58.86
CA ARG A 5 44.17 -38.11 57.82
C ARG A 5 44.05 -38.74 56.42
N ARG A 6 43.13 -38.29 55.60
CA ARG A 6 43.35 -38.30 54.17
C ARG A 6 42.92 -36.97 53.56
N ARG A 7 43.95 -36.25 53.10
CA ARG A 7 43.85 -35.12 52.22
C ARG A 7 43.59 -35.63 50.85
N ASP A 8 42.42 -35.34 50.34
CA ASP A 8 42.15 -35.54 48.90
C ASP A 8 42.23 -34.19 48.22
N VAL A 9 43.20 -34.12 47.31
CA VAL A 9 43.56 -32.98 46.47
C VAL A 9 42.51 -32.87 45.37
N LEU A 10 41.65 -31.88 45.45
CA LEU A 10 40.78 -31.47 44.34
C LEU A 10 41.61 -30.84 43.23
N LYS A 11 41.85 -31.59 42.16
CA LYS A 11 42.38 -31.07 40.91
C LYS A 11 41.27 -30.26 40.23
N ALA A 12 41.42 -28.94 40.21
CA ALA A 12 40.60 -28.06 39.40
C ALA A 12 40.97 -28.28 37.92
N VAL A 13 40.03 -28.84 37.18
CA VAL A 13 40.10 -28.87 35.72
C VAL A 13 39.52 -27.56 35.20
N ALA A 14 40.39 -26.67 34.76
CA ALA A 14 39.98 -25.45 34.03
C ALA A 14 39.48 -25.84 32.65
N VAL A 15 38.17 -25.84 32.44
CA VAL A 15 37.57 -25.93 31.11
C VAL A 15 37.63 -24.54 30.50
N THR A 16 38.58 -24.32 29.62
CA THR A 16 38.66 -23.14 28.76
C THR A 16 37.56 -23.27 27.70
N ALA A 17 36.43 -22.58 27.92
CA ALA A 17 35.41 -22.42 26.87
C ALA A 17 35.96 -21.41 25.83
N ALA A 18 36.44 -21.94 24.70
CA ALA A 18 36.73 -21.15 23.54
C ALA A 18 35.37 -20.72 22.91
N SER A 19 34.95 -19.50 23.23
CA SER A 19 33.82 -18.87 22.52
C SER A 19 34.22 -18.61 21.06
N ALA A 20 33.80 -19.50 20.16
CA ALA A 20 33.83 -19.22 18.74
C ALA A 20 32.83 -18.07 18.48
N LEU A 21 33.34 -16.85 18.41
CA LEU A 21 32.64 -15.75 17.76
C LEU A 21 32.45 -16.16 16.28
N ALA A 22 31.26 -16.71 16.00
CA ALA A 22 30.79 -16.85 14.62
C ALA A 22 30.79 -15.43 14.03
N GLY A 23 31.74 -15.17 13.14
CA GLY A 23 31.83 -13.92 12.41
C GLY A 23 30.52 -13.74 11.67
N PHE A 24 29.75 -12.73 12.07
CA PHE A 24 28.68 -12.22 11.21
C PHE A 24 29.34 -11.83 9.90
N ALA A 25 28.92 -12.47 8.80
CA ALA A 25 29.27 -12.03 7.46
C ALA A 25 28.99 -10.53 7.35
N PRO A 26 29.85 -9.73 6.66
CA PRO A 26 29.60 -8.31 6.47
C PRO A 26 28.20 -8.15 5.89
N GLY A 27 27.36 -7.35 6.58
CA GLY A 27 25.98 -7.15 6.20
C GLY A 27 25.91 -6.67 4.77
N VAL A 28 24.98 -7.24 4.02
CA VAL A 28 24.50 -6.69 2.73
C VAL A 28 24.25 -5.22 2.96
N ASP A 29 24.88 -4.35 2.18
CA ASP A 29 24.81 -2.90 2.33
C ASP A 29 23.35 -2.45 2.41
N ALA A 30 23.07 -1.44 3.25
CA ALA A 30 21.71 -0.94 3.47
C ALA A 30 21.06 -0.43 2.15
N GLU A 31 21.85 0.00 1.17
CA GLU A 31 21.42 0.38 -0.17
C GLU A 31 20.85 -0.80 -0.97
N ASP A 32 21.37 -2.02 -0.79
CA ASP A 32 20.89 -3.23 -1.48
C ASP A 32 19.54 -3.73 -0.92
N ARG A 33 19.10 -3.19 0.24
CA ARG A 33 17.81 -3.50 0.89
C ARG A 33 16.75 -2.43 0.66
N ALA A 34 17.09 -1.31 0.02
CA ALA A 34 16.14 -0.25 -0.26
C ALA A 34 15.09 -0.74 -1.27
N ILE A 35 13.81 -0.57 -0.93
CA ILE A 35 12.73 -0.79 -1.88
C ILE A 35 12.85 0.27 -2.97
N ARG A 36 13.05 -0.18 -4.20
CA ARG A 36 13.07 0.68 -5.39
C ARG A 36 11.74 0.59 -6.11
N SER A 37 11.36 1.66 -6.78
CA SER A 37 10.14 1.71 -7.59
C SER A 37 10.40 2.38 -8.93
N ARG A 38 9.47 2.18 -9.85
CA ARG A 38 9.43 2.91 -11.12
C ARG A 38 8.00 3.30 -11.47
N PRO A 39 7.78 4.43 -12.17
CA PRO A 39 6.45 4.83 -12.61
C PRO A 39 5.79 3.75 -13.48
N LEU A 40 4.57 3.35 -13.10
CA LEU A 40 3.73 2.45 -13.88
C LEU A 40 2.71 3.24 -14.69
N MET A 41 1.88 4.04 -14.03
CA MET A 41 0.86 4.89 -14.67
C MET A 41 0.29 5.92 -13.70
N THR A 42 -0.33 6.95 -14.26
CA THR A 42 -1.24 7.86 -13.57
C THR A 42 -2.68 7.50 -13.94
N VAL A 43 -3.53 7.31 -12.94
CA VAL A 43 -4.96 7.03 -13.10
C VAL A 43 -5.75 8.22 -12.61
N ARG A 44 -6.64 8.79 -13.46
CA ARG A 44 -7.55 9.89 -13.13
C ARG A 44 -8.95 9.34 -13.10
N ILE A 45 -9.52 9.24 -11.91
CA ILE A 45 -10.84 8.66 -11.66
C ILE A 45 -11.86 9.78 -11.55
N SER A 46 -12.91 9.71 -12.34
CA SER A 46 -14.09 10.59 -12.22
C SER A 46 -15.17 9.88 -11.40
N ALA A 47 -15.69 10.58 -10.40
CA ALA A 47 -16.69 10.08 -9.47
C ALA A 47 -18.08 10.58 -9.83
N ALA A 48 -19.09 9.73 -9.64
CA ALA A 48 -20.50 10.13 -9.65
C ALA A 48 -20.98 10.50 -8.23
N THR A 49 -22.26 10.83 -8.11
CA THR A 49 -22.87 11.17 -6.82
C THR A 49 -22.69 10.04 -5.81
N ARG A 50 -22.08 10.35 -4.67
CA ARG A 50 -21.84 9.39 -3.60
C ARG A 50 -23.13 8.98 -2.90
N GLN A 51 -23.18 7.73 -2.47
CA GLN A 51 -24.28 7.12 -1.74
C GLN A 51 -23.82 6.86 -0.29
N THR A 52 -24.39 7.58 0.66
CA THR A 52 -24.00 7.45 2.08
C THR A 52 -24.98 6.53 2.81
N PHE A 53 -24.47 5.45 3.39
CA PHE A 53 -25.24 4.51 4.20
C PHE A 53 -25.40 5.01 5.64
N GLY A 54 -24.54 5.96 6.07
CA GLY A 54 -24.52 6.49 7.42
C GLY A 54 -23.66 5.67 8.39
N PRO A 55 -23.89 5.83 9.71
CA PRO A 55 -23.13 5.12 10.73
C PRO A 55 -23.37 3.61 10.67
N VAL A 56 -22.28 2.84 10.70
CA VAL A 56 -22.25 1.38 10.79
C VAL A 56 -21.32 0.99 11.94
N PRO A 57 -21.28 -0.29 12.40
CA PRO A 57 -20.49 -0.66 13.59
C PRO A 57 -19.00 -0.26 13.53
N HIS A 58 -18.42 -0.14 12.34
CA HIS A 58 -16.98 0.16 12.17
C HIS A 58 -16.69 1.61 11.73
N GLY A 59 -17.69 2.48 11.62
CA GLY A 59 -17.53 3.87 11.19
C GLY A 59 -18.69 4.38 10.35
N THR A 60 -18.43 5.28 9.40
CA THR A 60 -19.43 5.76 8.43
C THR A 60 -19.12 5.19 7.05
N ARG A 61 -20.07 4.46 6.47
CA ARG A 61 -19.93 3.83 5.17
C ARG A 61 -20.47 4.72 4.05
N THR A 62 -19.69 4.86 2.97
CA THR A 62 -20.09 5.59 1.76
C THR A 62 -19.63 4.80 0.54
N PHE A 63 -20.49 4.71 -0.48
CA PHE A 63 -20.11 4.22 -1.80
C PHE A 63 -19.98 5.38 -2.77
N VAL A 64 -18.90 5.42 -3.53
CA VAL A 64 -18.63 6.40 -4.58
C VAL A 64 -18.58 5.69 -5.91
N PRO A 65 -19.66 5.73 -6.71
CA PRO A 65 -19.64 5.15 -8.06
C PRO A 65 -18.61 5.85 -8.93
N VAL A 66 -17.94 5.08 -9.79
CA VAL A 66 -17.01 5.61 -10.78
C VAL A 66 -17.75 5.87 -12.08
N SER A 67 -17.73 7.12 -12.55
CA SER A 67 -18.39 7.54 -13.78
C SER A 67 -17.49 7.44 -15.02
N GLY A 68 -16.20 7.17 -14.83
CA GLY A 68 -15.21 7.04 -15.89
C GLY A 68 -13.86 7.63 -15.50
N GLY A 69 -13.10 8.07 -16.51
CA GLY A 69 -11.78 8.64 -16.35
C GLY A 69 -10.80 8.09 -17.38
N ASN A 70 -9.51 8.31 -17.12
CA ASN A 70 -8.44 7.82 -17.99
C ASN A 70 -7.23 7.37 -17.18
N PHE A 71 -6.35 6.63 -17.84
CA PHE A 71 -5.03 6.29 -17.31
C PHE A 71 -3.97 6.38 -18.40
N GLU A 72 -2.75 6.74 -17.97
CA GLU A 72 -1.62 6.89 -18.86
C GLU A 72 -0.31 6.54 -18.14
N GLY A 73 0.54 5.76 -18.81
CA GLY A 73 1.86 5.38 -18.36
C GLY A 73 2.77 4.97 -19.51
N PRO A 74 4.05 4.67 -19.22
CA PRO A 74 5.03 4.32 -20.24
C PRO A 74 4.68 3.09 -21.09
N ARG A 75 3.92 2.15 -20.51
CA ARG A 75 3.65 0.84 -21.13
C ARG A 75 2.17 0.60 -21.48
N LEU A 76 1.27 1.45 -20.98
CA LEU A 76 -0.17 1.29 -21.17
C LEU A 76 -0.90 2.62 -20.97
N ARG A 77 -2.00 2.80 -21.70
CA ARG A 77 -2.91 3.94 -21.57
C ARG A 77 -4.31 3.54 -22.06
N GLY A 78 -5.30 4.34 -21.69
CA GLY A 78 -6.67 4.09 -22.05
C GLY A 78 -7.66 4.84 -21.17
N ARG A 79 -8.89 4.31 -21.10
CA ARG A 79 -9.99 4.87 -20.35
C ARG A 79 -10.43 3.98 -19.18
N ILE A 80 -11.09 4.56 -18.21
CA ILE A 80 -11.81 3.83 -17.18
C ILE A 80 -13.23 3.59 -17.69
N VAL A 81 -13.66 2.34 -17.71
CA VAL A 81 -15.03 1.96 -18.07
C VAL A 81 -15.96 2.42 -16.95
N PRO A 82 -17.05 3.17 -17.23
CA PRO A 82 -18.04 3.52 -16.22
C PRO A 82 -18.59 2.28 -15.51
N GLY A 83 -18.71 2.36 -14.19
CA GLY A 83 -19.13 1.24 -13.35
C GLY A 83 -18.06 0.89 -12.32
N GLY A 84 -18.40 -0.01 -11.38
CA GLY A 84 -17.59 -0.20 -10.18
C GLY A 84 -17.68 0.99 -9.25
N GLY A 85 -16.71 1.11 -8.33
CA GLY A 85 -16.69 2.20 -7.38
C GLY A 85 -15.79 1.96 -6.19
N ASP A 86 -15.80 2.93 -5.27
CA ASP A 86 -15.00 2.93 -4.05
C ASP A 86 -15.92 2.80 -2.82
N TRP A 87 -15.70 1.77 -2.02
CA TRP A 87 -16.42 1.48 -0.79
C TRP A 87 -15.67 2.08 0.40
N LEU A 88 -15.89 3.38 0.62
CA LEU A 88 -15.23 4.14 1.67
C LEU A 88 -15.76 3.80 3.06
N LEU A 89 -14.86 3.70 4.04
CA LEU A 89 -15.19 3.63 5.46
C LEU A 89 -14.43 4.72 6.22
N LEU A 90 -15.16 5.72 6.71
CA LEU A 90 -14.58 6.68 7.64
C LEU A 90 -14.64 6.09 9.04
N ARG A 91 -13.50 5.75 9.59
CA ARG A 91 -13.33 5.18 10.94
C ARG A 91 -13.51 6.26 12.01
N SER A 92 -13.71 5.81 13.25
CA SER A 92 -13.86 6.70 14.43
C SER A 92 -12.60 7.50 14.77
N ASP A 93 -11.41 7.01 14.35
CA ASP A 93 -10.13 7.71 14.52
C ASP A 93 -9.82 8.71 13.39
N GLY A 94 -10.76 8.95 12.47
CA GLY A 94 -10.63 9.91 11.37
C GLY A 94 -9.89 9.38 10.14
N VAL A 95 -9.46 8.13 10.14
CA VAL A 95 -8.86 7.48 8.96
C VAL A 95 -9.96 7.08 7.99
N LEU A 96 -9.83 7.44 6.72
CA LEU A 96 -10.67 6.95 5.63
C LEU A 96 -10.01 5.73 4.99
N GLU A 97 -10.66 4.59 5.08
CA GLU A 97 -10.31 3.38 4.35
C GLU A 97 -10.96 3.39 2.98
N LEU A 98 -10.20 2.97 1.96
CA LEU A 98 -10.65 2.87 0.59
C LEU A 98 -10.63 1.39 0.14
N ASP A 99 -11.64 1.00 -0.64
CA ASP A 99 -11.75 -0.31 -1.29
C ASP A 99 -12.38 -0.13 -2.67
N LEU A 100 -11.52 0.14 -3.67
CA LEU A 100 -11.92 0.41 -5.05
C LEU A 100 -11.90 -0.86 -5.90
N ARG A 101 -12.88 -0.95 -6.81
CA ARG A 101 -12.90 -1.93 -7.91
C ARG A 101 -13.39 -1.26 -9.18
N ILE A 102 -12.57 -1.29 -10.23
CA ILE A 102 -12.88 -0.69 -11.54
C ILE A 102 -12.36 -1.56 -12.69
N THR A 103 -12.86 -1.27 -13.88
CA THR A 103 -12.35 -1.84 -15.12
C THR A 103 -11.64 -0.76 -15.93
N LEU A 104 -10.41 -1.04 -16.34
CA LEU A 104 -9.65 -0.25 -17.29
C LEU A 104 -9.77 -0.89 -18.69
N GLU A 105 -9.90 -0.07 -19.73
CA GLU A 105 -9.84 -0.49 -21.11
C GLU A 105 -8.72 0.26 -21.81
N THR A 106 -7.76 -0.49 -22.33
CA THR A 106 -6.61 0.08 -23.07
C THR A 106 -7.02 0.57 -24.47
N ASP A 107 -6.17 1.38 -25.11
CA ASP A 107 -6.43 1.88 -26.48
C ASP A 107 -6.56 0.73 -27.52
N ASP A 108 -5.99 -0.44 -27.23
CA ASP A 108 -6.14 -1.66 -28.05
C ASP A 108 -7.25 -2.60 -27.52
N HIS A 109 -8.18 -2.06 -26.72
CA HIS A 109 -9.39 -2.72 -26.22
C HIS A 109 -9.16 -3.90 -25.27
N ALA A 110 -7.97 -4.05 -24.70
CA ALA A 110 -7.76 -5.02 -23.65
C ALA A 110 -8.41 -4.55 -22.33
N LEU A 111 -9.10 -5.46 -21.65
CA LEU A 111 -9.68 -5.19 -20.35
C LEU A 111 -8.71 -5.57 -19.23
N ILE A 112 -8.59 -4.69 -18.25
CA ILE A 112 -7.78 -4.89 -17.05
C ILE A 112 -8.67 -4.62 -15.84
N TYR A 113 -8.88 -5.61 -14.99
CA TYR A 113 -9.50 -5.42 -13.69
C TYR A 113 -8.48 -4.77 -12.76
N MET A 114 -8.87 -3.68 -12.10
CA MET A 114 -8.04 -2.99 -11.11
C MET A 114 -8.79 -2.90 -9.80
N THR A 115 -8.10 -3.30 -8.73
CA THR A 115 -8.54 -3.07 -7.35
C THR A 115 -7.48 -2.29 -6.60
N PHE A 116 -7.88 -1.56 -5.57
CA PHE A 116 -6.96 -1.16 -4.50
C PHE A 116 -7.65 -1.06 -3.15
N GLN A 117 -6.88 -1.31 -2.12
CA GLN A 117 -7.15 -0.84 -0.76
C GLN A 117 -6.24 0.34 -0.47
N GLY A 118 -6.67 1.23 0.42
CA GLY A 118 -5.89 2.39 0.76
C GLY A 118 -6.34 3.11 2.01
N LEU A 119 -5.51 4.06 2.44
CA LEU A 119 -5.77 4.90 3.60
C LEU A 119 -5.59 6.37 3.21
N ARG A 120 -6.51 7.22 3.71
CA ARG A 120 -6.39 8.67 3.65
C ARG A 120 -6.66 9.26 5.04
N HIS A 121 -5.74 10.08 5.51
CA HIS A 121 -5.87 10.82 6.77
C HIS A 121 -4.98 12.07 6.77
N GLY A 122 -5.18 12.95 7.72
CA GLY A 122 -4.38 14.16 7.86
C GLY A 122 -4.90 15.04 8.99
N PRO A 123 -4.39 16.27 9.13
CA PRO A 123 -4.90 17.23 10.10
C PRO A 123 -6.41 17.47 9.92
N PRO A 124 -7.18 17.66 11.01
CA PRO A 124 -8.64 17.78 10.93
C PRO A 124 -9.15 18.89 10.03
N ASP A 125 -8.46 20.03 9.99
CA ASP A 125 -8.78 21.17 9.10
C ASP A 125 -8.61 20.81 7.63
N VAL A 126 -7.55 20.07 7.29
CA VAL A 126 -7.28 19.57 5.94
C VAL A 126 -8.35 18.57 5.50
N ILE A 127 -8.69 17.61 6.36
CA ILE A 127 -9.72 16.60 6.05
C ILE A 127 -11.10 17.26 5.90
N ALA A 128 -11.41 18.27 6.73
CA ALA A 128 -12.65 19.04 6.59
C ALA A 128 -12.70 19.82 5.25
N ALA A 129 -11.60 20.44 4.84
CA ALA A 129 -11.50 21.13 3.55
C ALA A 129 -11.73 20.18 2.37
N LEU A 130 -11.09 18.99 2.38
CA LEU A 130 -11.33 17.93 1.39
C LEU A 130 -12.80 17.47 1.40
N GLY A 131 -13.42 17.36 2.58
CA GLY A 131 -14.84 17.01 2.74
C GLY A 131 -15.79 18.01 2.09
N ARG A 132 -15.42 19.30 2.05
CA ARG A 132 -16.16 20.36 1.35
C ARG A 132 -15.87 20.44 -0.14
N GLY A 133 -14.99 19.58 -0.68
CA GLY A 133 -14.59 19.56 -2.08
C GLY A 133 -13.54 20.63 -2.42
N GLU A 134 -12.82 21.15 -1.45
CA GLU A 134 -11.73 22.09 -1.69
C GLU A 134 -10.49 21.37 -2.23
N VAL A 135 -9.75 22.04 -3.12
CA VAL A 135 -8.45 21.54 -3.58
C VAL A 135 -7.40 21.84 -2.51
N VAL A 136 -6.78 20.81 -1.99
CA VAL A 136 -5.73 20.89 -0.95
C VAL A 136 -4.45 20.30 -1.50
N ASP A 137 -3.32 20.91 -1.16
CA ASP A 137 -2.00 20.36 -1.50
C ASP A 137 -1.84 18.93 -0.99
N PRO A 138 -1.57 17.93 -1.86
CA PRO A 138 -1.40 16.54 -1.48
C PRO A 138 -0.29 16.29 -0.44
N ALA A 139 0.67 17.19 -0.30
CA ALA A 139 1.71 17.13 0.72
C ALA A 139 1.17 17.32 2.16
N ARG A 140 -0.04 17.89 2.31
CA ARG A 140 -0.66 18.18 3.60
C ARG A 140 -1.44 17.02 4.20
N TYR A 141 -1.60 15.90 3.48
CA TYR A 141 -2.33 14.72 3.96
C TYR A 141 -1.70 13.44 3.44
N TYR A 142 -1.94 12.36 4.15
CA TYR A 142 -1.56 11.03 3.72
C TYR A 142 -2.65 10.44 2.83
N PHE A 143 -2.30 9.96 1.63
CA PHE A 143 -3.19 9.22 0.76
C PHE A 143 -2.37 8.19 -0.01
N ARG A 144 -2.42 6.93 0.44
CA ARG A 144 -1.68 5.82 -0.17
C ARG A 144 -2.60 4.65 -0.46
N THR A 145 -2.32 3.95 -1.55
CA THR A 145 -3.09 2.81 -2.02
C THR A 145 -2.18 1.66 -2.42
N LEU A 146 -2.74 0.44 -2.46
CA LEU A 146 -2.08 -0.79 -2.88
C LEU A 146 -2.84 -1.36 -4.10
N PRO A 147 -2.61 -0.83 -5.30
CA PRO A 147 -3.27 -1.30 -6.51
C PRO A 147 -2.86 -2.73 -6.86
N ARG A 148 -3.81 -3.51 -7.38
CA ARG A 148 -3.59 -4.82 -7.98
C ARG A 148 -4.35 -4.90 -9.29
N PHE A 149 -3.82 -5.71 -10.20
CA PHE A 149 -4.35 -5.82 -11.56
C PHE A 149 -4.52 -7.27 -11.96
N GLU A 150 -5.55 -7.53 -12.78
CA GLU A 150 -5.79 -8.83 -13.40
C GLU A 150 -6.20 -8.62 -14.86
N THR A 151 -5.58 -9.35 -15.78
CA THR A 151 -5.94 -9.34 -17.20
C THR A 151 -5.56 -10.66 -17.87
N SER A 152 -6.32 -11.07 -18.86
CA SER A 152 -5.99 -12.19 -19.75
C SER A 152 -5.21 -11.76 -21.00
N ALA A 153 -5.10 -10.43 -21.25
CA ALA A 153 -4.40 -9.91 -22.42
C ALA A 153 -2.89 -10.12 -22.29
N GLU A 154 -2.30 -10.90 -23.19
CA GLU A 154 -0.89 -11.32 -23.15
C GLU A 154 0.07 -10.12 -23.06
N ARG A 155 -0.18 -9.07 -23.85
CA ARG A 155 0.61 -7.83 -23.86
C ARG A 155 0.73 -7.18 -22.46
N TYR A 156 -0.30 -7.31 -21.62
CA TYR A 156 -0.39 -6.72 -20.29
C TYR A 156 -0.28 -7.74 -19.16
N ALA A 157 0.06 -9.00 -19.47
CA ALA A 157 0.15 -10.09 -18.49
C ALA A 157 1.20 -9.84 -17.38
N PHE A 158 2.16 -8.94 -17.60
CA PHE A 158 3.12 -8.50 -16.58
C PHE A 158 2.43 -7.88 -15.35
N LEU A 159 1.27 -7.24 -15.54
CA LEU A 159 0.48 -6.63 -14.45
C LEU A 159 0.02 -7.66 -13.40
N ASN A 160 -0.23 -8.90 -13.82
CA ASN A 160 -0.64 -9.99 -12.94
C ASN A 160 0.46 -10.45 -11.96
N ARG A 161 1.70 -9.96 -12.13
CA ARG A 161 2.89 -10.50 -11.45
C ARG A 161 3.71 -9.44 -10.72
N ILE A 162 3.22 -8.21 -10.65
CA ILE A 162 3.92 -7.09 -10.00
C ILE A 162 3.22 -6.66 -8.72
N ILE A 163 3.98 -6.10 -7.81
CA ILE A 163 3.47 -5.38 -6.64
C ILE A 163 3.51 -3.89 -6.96
N THR A 164 2.46 -3.18 -6.59
CA THR A 164 2.39 -1.74 -6.83
C THR A 164 1.96 -0.96 -5.60
N VAL A 165 2.39 0.30 -5.54
CA VAL A 165 1.93 1.28 -4.57
C VAL A 165 1.44 2.52 -5.29
N GLY A 166 0.50 3.23 -4.69
CA GLY A 166 -0.05 4.45 -5.25
C GLY A 166 -0.03 5.61 -4.26
N SER A 167 0.28 6.82 -4.76
CA SER A 167 0.02 8.07 -4.06
C SER A 167 -1.22 8.73 -4.64
N GLY A 168 -2.19 9.06 -3.76
CA GLY A 168 -3.46 9.65 -4.13
C GLY A 168 -3.48 11.18 -3.97
N GLU A 169 -4.23 11.82 -4.84
CA GLU A 169 -4.59 13.24 -4.79
C GLU A 169 -6.10 13.35 -4.91
N ALA A 170 -6.75 13.86 -3.85
CA ALA A 170 -8.20 14.07 -3.84
C ALA A 170 -8.58 15.27 -4.71
N ARG A 171 -9.66 15.12 -5.48
CA ARG A 171 -10.23 16.16 -6.34
C ARG A 171 -11.73 16.32 -6.04
N PRO A 172 -12.32 17.48 -6.31
CA PRO A 172 -13.75 17.70 -6.10
C PRO A 172 -14.62 16.68 -6.85
N ASP A 173 -14.19 16.28 -8.04
CA ASP A 173 -14.88 15.38 -8.99
C ASP A 173 -14.32 13.96 -9.01
N GLY A 174 -13.39 13.62 -8.08
CA GLY A 174 -12.80 12.29 -8.05
C GLY A 174 -11.44 12.21 -7.38
N ALA A 175 -10.49 11.52 -8.02
CA ALA A 175 -9.12 11.39 -7.50
C ALA A 175 -8.10 11.14 -8.63
N ILE A 176 -6.87 11.52 -8.38
CA ILE A 176 -5.72 11.15 -9.22
C ILE A 176 -4.82 10.23 -8.40
N HIS A 177 -4.42 9.10 -8.99
CA HIS A 177 -3.47 8.16 -8.38
C HIS A 177 -2.24 8.03 -9.27
N ARG A 178 -1.06 8.30 -8.70
CA ARG A 178 0.23 7.99 -9.32
C ARG A 178 0.66 6.63 -8.80
N ILE A 179 0.74 5.65 -9.69
CA ILE A 179 1.01 4.26 -9.36
C ILE A 179 2.41 3.90 -9.80
N GLU A 180 3.15 3.29 -8.89
CA GLU A 180 4.51 2.81 -9.09
C GLU A 180 4.57 1.28 -8.93
N GLU A 181 5.36 0.64 -9.76
CA GLU A 181 5.76 -0.76 -9.64
C GLU A 181 6.95 -0.87 -8.69
N ILE A 182 6.88 -1.77 -7.73
CA ILE A 182 7.99 -2.12 -6.82
C ILE A 182 8.93 -3.08 -7.56
N LEU A 183 10.25 -2.84 -7.44
CA LEU A 183 11.30 -3.59 -8.13
C LEU A 183 12.02 -4.55 -7.18
#